data_eb033bae04c7e550409f05d5936d4bdf
#
_entry.id   eb033bae04c7e550409f05d5936d4bdf
#
_cell.length_a   1.000
_cell.length_b   1.000
_cell.length_c   1.000
_cell.angle_alpha   90.00
_cell.angle_beta   90.00
_cell.angle_gamma   90.00
#
_symmetry.space_group_name_H-M   'P 1'
#
loop_
_entity.id
_entity.type
_entity.pdbx_description
1 polymer ?
#
loop_
_entity_poly.entity_id
_entity_poly.type
_entity_poly.pdbx_seq_one_letter_code
_entity_poly.pdbx_strand_id
1 'polypeptide(L)'
;MLASDDSLTGRTVLKRSCPIIMKDYKTETRTALRVPQQLELDLAISASTEVAQYQDSSRYGFFSMLIRDAEGKTSQYSYTLDKLPFVLAEDGTLSKYFASCKHDVYVSQATFESPCRRVVNLKEIQVAFLDIDSYKLAWGQHRTPEEMAQSFVSICDMESIPRPSLIVFSGRGLQAKWLFEKPIPRQALPRWNALERVLVEKLQQYGADSQARDASRVLRLVNTYNSKSGKKCRVVFLNRNAAGGIERFGFDELAEIILPFERPKKQKKAPQPAKEKKAREHSGFGLETLHWSFLEDMRTLLRVRGGIEEGMRSRFLMQMLSYLALSNQVSLKDFYREAQFLAQKIDPAWTYHSKDFSTVYAKFKAHIEGVRVNWNGQEKTPLYTPRAETLIDWFQITEEEQRQLKVIHSKEIRRELNTEKNRRWRASKGMRLRSEYNADRAKVKDFNIKAIKKLKAQGCSNRGIARELGVSEGLIRKYLKSAY
;
A
#
# COMPACT_ATOMS: atom_id res chain seq x y z
N MET A 1 -14.69 14.56 -66.85
CA MET A 1 -13.50 15.43 -67.12
C MET A 1 -12.68 15.51 -65.85
N LEU A 2 -11.52 14.86 -65.92
CA LEU A 2 -10.23 15.21 -65.33
C LEU A 2 -10.21 15.27 -63.77
N ALA A 3 -9.67 14.31 -63.03
CA ALA A 3 -8.29 13.80 -62.97
C ALA A 3 -7.30 14.82 -62.42
N SER A 4 -6.72 14.41 -61.30
CA SER A 4 -5.27 14.35 -60.94
C SER A 4 -5.16 14.43 -59.40
N ASP A 5 -4.73 13.36 -58.70
CA ASP A 5 -3.34 12.94 -58.43
C ASP A 5 -2.53 13.97 -57.61
N ASP A 6 -2.16 13.51 -56.42
CA ASP A 6 -0.78 13.27 -55.93
C ASP A 6 -0.84 13.04 -54.39
N SER A 7 -0.59 11.91 -53.85
CA SER A 7 0.64 11.11 -53.61
C SER A 7 1.48 11.58 -52.43
N LEU A 8 1.76 10.59 -51.56
CA LEU A 8 2.94 10.39 -50.71
C LEU A 8 2.97 11.16 -49.37
N THR A 9 3.01 10.50 -48.23
CA THR A 9 4.06 9.60 -47.79
C THR A 9 3.61 8.72 -46.63
N GLY A 10 3.80 7.43 -46.82
CA GLY A 10 3.61 6.42 -45.80
C GLY A 10 4.70 6.45 -44.71
N ARG A 11 4.29 6.20 -43.48
CA ARG A 11 5.13 5.55 -42.48
C ARG A 11 4.40 4.36 -41.89
N THR A 12 4.68 3.21 -42.47
CA THR A 12 4.29 1.89 -42.01
C THR A 12 5.02 1.62 -40.69
N VAL A 13 4.27 1.60 -39.58
CA VAL A 13 4.74 1.04 -38.32
C VAL A 13 4.58 -0.47 -38.41
N LEU A 14 5.68 -1.16 -38.61
CA LEU A 14 5.77 -2.62 -38.55
C LEU A 14 5.38 -3.12 -37.17
N LYS A 15 4.17 -3.62 -37.05
CA LYS A 15 3.77 -4.54 -35.97
C LYS A 15 4.53 -5.85 -36.21
N ARG A 16 5.58 -6.08 -35.39
CA ARG A 16 6.18 -7.41 -35.27
C ARG A 16 5.21 -8.29 -34.48
N SER A 17 4.33 -8.99 -35.16
CA SER A 17 3.65 -10.16 -34.66
C SER A 17 4.62 -11.35 -34.68
N CYS A 18 5.03 -11.80 -33.50
CA CYS A 18 5.71 -13.06 -33.34
C CYS A 18 4.68 -14.19 -33.54
N PRO A 19 4.82 -15.08 -34.52
CA PRO A 19 3.91 -16.20 -34.63
C PRO A 19 4.27 -17.24 -33.55
N ILE A 20 3.36 -17.41 -32.60
CA ILE A 20 3.40 -18.57 -31.68
C ILE A 20 3.06 -19.77 -32.56
N ILE A 21 4.05 -20.61 -32.86
CA ILE A 21 3.86 -21.93 -33.48
C ILE A 21 3.13 -22.78 -32.45
N MET A 22 1.82 -22.89 -32.61
CA MET A 22 1.04 -23.93 -31.96
C MET A 22 1.43 -25.27 -32.59
N LYS A 23 2.22 -26.07 -31.87
CA LYS A 23 2.36 -27.49 -32.18
C LYS A 23 1.02 -28.16 -31.91
N ASP A 24 0.46 -28.73 -32.95
CA ASP A 24 -0.71 -29.63 -32.87
C ASP A 24 -0.41 -30.77 -31.90
N TYR A 25 -0.95 -30.70 -30.70
CA TYR A 25 -1.04 -31.85 -29.82
C TYR A 25 -2.24 -32.70 -30.27
N LYS A 26 -1.93 -33.82 -30.88
CA LYS A 26 -2.87 -34.89 -31.16
C LYS A 26 -3.66 -35.21 -29.90
N THR A 27 -4.96 -35.34 -30.07
CA THR A 27 -5.96 -35.79 -29.11
C THR A 27 -5.56 -37.17 -28.55
N GLU A 28 -4.77 -37.18 -27.50
CA GLU A 28 -4.70 -38.31 -26.59
C GLU A 28 -5.89 -38.22 -25.65
N THR A 29 -6.64 -39.32 -25.56
CA THR A 29 -7.77 -39.54 -24.66
C THR A 29 -7.38 -39.10 -23.26
N ARG A 30 -7.91 -37.94 -22.85
CA ARG A 30 -7.72 -37.39 -21.50
C ARG A 30 -8.39 -38.30 -20.49
N THR A 31 -7.64 -39.18 -19.87
CA THR A 31 -8.00 -39.73 -18.57
C THR A 31 -8.14 -38.54 -17.65
N ALA A 32 -9.35 -38.21 -17.21
CA ALA A 32 -9.60 -37.18 -16.23
C ALA A 32 -8.69 -37.47 -15.02
N LEU A 33 -7.72 -36.60 -14.76
CA LEU A 33 -6.93 -36.65 -13.54
C LEU A 33 -7.93 -36.54 -12.38
N ARG A 34 -8.28 -37.69 -11.78
CA ARG A 34 -9.00 -37.70 -10.52
C ARG A 34 -8.12 -37.02 -9.52
N VAL A 35 -8.54 -35.85 -9.05
CA VAL A 35 -7.94 -35.19 -7.88
C VAL A 35 -7.92 -36.22 -6.75
N PRO A 36 -6.78 -36.51 -6.14
CA PRO A 36 -6.74 -37.45 -5.03
C PRO A 36 -7.75 -37.03 -3.96
N GLN A 37 -8.54 -37.97 -3.48
CA GLN A 37 -9.58 -37.73 -2.49
C GLN A 37 -9.06 -37.04 -1.21
N GLN A 38 -7.78 -37.24 -0.88
CA GLN A 38 -7.04 -36.55 0.19
C GLN A 38 -6.92 -35.04 -0.07
N LEU A 39 -6.71 -34.64 -1.34
CA LEU A 39 -6.59 -33.22 -1.74
C LEU A 39 -7.96 -32.51 -1.66
N GLU A 40 -9.05 -33.19 -1.93
CA GLU A 40 -10.42 -32.65 -1.79
C GLU A 40 -10.76 -32.39 -0.31
N LEU A 41 -10.35 -33.27 0.60
CA LEU A 41 -10.53 -33.11 2.05
C LEU A 41 -9.68 -31.95 2.61
N ASP A 42 -8.43 -31.80 2.14
CA ASP A 42 -7.54 -30.72 2.55
C ASP A 42 -7.99 -29.33 2.04
N LEU A 43 -8.79 -29.28 0.97
CA LEU A 43 -9.35 -28.05 0.39
C LEU A 43 -10.75 -27.72 0.91
N ALA A 44 -11.38 -28.61 1.72
CA ALA A 44 -12.70 -28.39 2.32
C ALA A 44 -12.65 -27.40 3.48
N ILE A 45 -12.19 -26.18 3.21
CA ILE A 45 -12.09 -25.10 4.18
C ILE A 45 -13.44 -24.44 4.36
N SER A 46 -13.91 -24.32 5.63
CA SER A 46 -15.16 -23.66 5.97
C SER A 46 -15.07 -22.13 5.75
N ALA A 47 -16.23 -21.46 5.69
CA ALA A 47 -16.31 -20.02 5.56
C ALA A 47 -15.60 -19.29 6.74
N SER A 48 -15.80 -19.78 7.97
CA SER A 48 -15.14 -19.22 9.15
C SER A 48 -13.62 -19.40 9.10
N THR A 49 -13.13 -20.57 8.68
CA THR A 49 -11.70 -20.86 8.56
C THR A 49 -11.04 -20.02 7.47
N GLU A 50 -11.68 -19.84 6.31
CA GLU A 50 -11.14 -19.01 5.22
C GLU A 50 -11.04 -17.54 5.65
N VAL A 51 -12.11 -16.99 6.23
CA VAL A 51 -12.13 -15.58 6.66
C VAL A 51 -11.18 -15.32 7.82
N ALA A 52 -11.01 -16.27 8.74
CA ALA A 52 -10.06 -16.18 9.85
C ALA A 52 -8.60 -16.06 9.39
N GLN A 53 -8.28 -16.39 8.13
CA GLN A 53 -6.93 -16.19 7.61
C GLN A 53 -6.56 -14.71 7.47
N TYR A 54 -7.54 -13.81 7.35
CA TYR A 54 -7.32 -12.37 7.16
C TYR A 54 -8.20 -11.47 8.04
N GLN A 55 -9.03 -12.05 8.91
CA GLN A 55 -9.83 -11.34 9.92
C GLN A 55 -9.57 -12.02 11.28
N ASP A 56 -8.84 -11.34 12.15
CA ASP A 56 -8.44 -11.89 13.45
C ASP A 56 -9.48 -11.57 14.50
N SER A 57 -10.18 -12.60 14.98
CA SER A 57 -11.25 -12.48 16.00
C SER A 57 -10.76 -12.04 17.38
N SER A 58 -9.46 -12.13 17.66
CA SER A 58 -8.87 -11.66 18.92
C SER A 58 -8.64 -10.14 18.94
N ARG A 59 -8.78 -9.47 17.79
CA ARG A 59 -8.51 -8.04 17.64
C ARG A 59 -9.81 -7.23 17.66
N TYR A 60 -9.71 -5.98 18.13
CA TYR A 60 -10.81 -5.03 17.99
C TYR A 60 -10.99 -4.62 16.54
N GLY A 61 -12.23 -4.50 16.11
CA GLY A 61 -12.59 -4.01 14.79
C GLY A 61 -13.89 -4.60 14.28
N PHE A 62 -14.28 -4.21 13.08
CA PHE A 62 -15.51 -4.66 12.43
C PHE A 62 -15.20 -5.26 11.07
N PHE A 63 -15.88 -6.34 10.75
CA PHE A 63 -15.99 -6.86 9.39
C PHE A 63 -17.41 -6.67 8.86
N SER A 64 -17.60 -6.66 7.57
CA SER A 64 -18.89 -6.42 6.94
C SER A 64 -19.26 -7.56 6.00
N MET A 65 -20.51 -7.94 6.08
CA MET A 65 -21.14 -8.89 5.16
C MET A 65 -22.08 -8.12 4.24
N LEU A 66 -22.08 -8.48 2.96
CA LEU A 66 -22.99 -7.94 1.96
C LEU A 66 -23.81 -9.08 1.39
N ILE A 67 -25.12 -9.00 1.50
CA ILE A 67 -26.04 -10.01 1.00
C ILE A 67 -26.90 -9.38 -0.08
N ARG A 68 -26.89 -10.01 -1.25
CA ARG A 68 -27.72 -9.61 -2.37
C ARG A 68 -28.78 -10.69 -2.63
N ASP A 69 -30.03 -10.33 -2.59
CA ASP A 69 -31.16 -11.24 -2.87
C ASP A 69 -31.41 -11.45 -4.38
N ALA A 70 -32.39 -12.26 -4.69
CA ALA A 70 -32.77 -12.59 -6.07
C ALA A 70 -33.29 -11.37 -6.85
N GLU A 71 -33.89 -10.41 -6.17
CA GLU A 71 -34.41 -9.15 -6.71
C GLU A 71 -33.30 -8.13 -6.95
N GLY A 72 -32.05 -8.45 -6.54
CA GLY A 72 -30.89 -7.59 -6.69
C GLY A 72 -30.74 -6.53 -5.58
N LYS A 73 -31.62 -6.53 -4.58
CA LYS A 73 -31.50 -5.66 -3.40
C LYS A 73 -30.32 -6.10 -2.55
N THR A 74 -29.54 -5.15 -2.11
CA THR A 74 -28.33 -5.41 -1.36
C THR A 74 -28.47 -4.91 0.07
N SER A 75 -28.24 -5.78 1.04
CA SER A 75 -28.22 -5.48 2.47
C SER A 75 -26.82 -5.64 3.02
N GLN A 76 -26.35 -4.69 3.83
CA GLN A 76 -25.05 -4.75 4.50
C GLN A 76 -25.25 -4.93 5.99
N TYR A 77 -24.53 -5.89 6.56
CA TYR A 77 -24.46 -6.16 7.99
C TYR A 77 -23.01 -6.03 8.43
N SER A 78 -22.77 -5.43 9.58
CA SER A 78 -21.43 -5.30 10.13
C SER A 78 -21.40 -5.87 11.55
N TYR A 79 -20.39 -6.66 11.83
CA TYR A 79 -20.19 -7.34 13.09
C TYR A 79 -18.82 -7.02 13.65
N THR A 80 -18.66 -7.06 14.96
CA THR A 80 -17.36 -7.03 15.61
C THR A 80 -16.59 -8.32 15.33
N LEU A 81 -15.27 -8.24 15.28
CA LEU A 81 -14.41 -9.38 14.90
C LEU A 81 -14.55 -10.57 15.86
N ASP A 82 -14.78 -10.34 17.15
CA ASP A 82 -15.02 -11.40 18.15
C ASP A 82 -16.23 -12.29 17.81
N LYS A 83 -17.20 -11.76 17.05
CA LYS A 83 -18.38 -12.52 16.61
C LYS A 83 -18.14 -13.33 15.34
N LEU A 84 -16.98 -13.21 14.70
CA LEU A 84 -16.68 -13.87 13.43
C LEU A 84 -16.90 -15.38 13.47
N PRO A 85 -16.39 -16.13 14.47
CA PRO A 85 -16.61 -17.59 14.53
C PRO A 85 -18.09 -17.97 14.60
N PHE A 86 -18.89 -17.22 15.35
CA PHE A 86 -20.34 -17.46 15.51
C PHE A 86 -21.12 -17.05 14.25
N VAL A 87 -20.81 -15.90 13.65
CA VAL A 87 -21.53 -15.39 12.45
C VAL A 87 -21.32 -16.30 11.25
N LEU A 88 -20.11 -16.85 11.08
CA LEU A 88 -19.72 -17.67 9.94
C LEU A 88 -19.75 -19.19 10.22
N ALA A 89 -20.18 -19.61 11.39
CA ALA A 89 -20.41 -21.03 11.67
C ALA A 89 -21.51 -21.61 10.76
N GLU A 90 -21.46 -22.89 10.46
CA GLU A 90 -22.47 -23.58 9.63
C GLU A 90 -23.87 -23.51 10.23
N ASP A 91 -23.98 -23.50 11.56
CA ASP A 91 -25.20 -23.30 12.36
C ASP A 91 -25.38 -21.87 12.86
N GLY A 92 -24.51 -20.94 12.44
CA GLY A 92 -24.48 -19.56 12.90
C GLY A 92 -25.49 -18.64 12.23
N THR A 93 -25.30 -17.33 12.42
CA THR A 93 -26.22 -16.27 11.94
C THR A 93 -26.47 -16.34 10.42
N LEU A 94 -25.50 -16.80 9.64
CA LEU A 94 -25.58 -16.88 8.18
C LEU A 94 -25.93 -18.28 7.66
N SER A 95 -26.22 -19.25 8.51
CA SER A 95 -26.51 -20.64 8.16
C SER A 95 -27.53 -20.80 7.02
N LYS A 96 -28.63 -20.00 7.07
CA LYS A 96 -29.66 -19.99 6.04
C LYS A 96 -29.18 -19.63 4.63
N TYR A 97 -28.04 -18.95 4.50
CA TYR A 97 -27.49 -18.54 3.22
C TYR A 97 -26.52 -19.58 2.63
N PHE A 98 -25.97 -20.48 3.43
CA PHE A 98 -25.05 -21.52 2.93
C PHE A 98 -25.70 -22.54 2.03
N ALA A 99 -27.00 -22.81 2.25
CA ALA A 99 -27.80 -23.71 1.39
C ALA A 99 -28.58 -22.97 0.28
N SER A 100 -28.56 -21.64 0.28
CA SER A 100 -29.40 -20.83 -0.60
C SER A 100 -28.69 -20.48 -1.93
N CYS A 101 -29.24 -20.98 -3.05
CA CYS A 101 -28.79 -20.54 -4.39
C CYS A 101 -29.40 -19.19 -4.83
N LYS A 102 -30.30 -18.59 -4.04
CA LYS A 102 -30.99 -17.33 -4.38
C LYS A 102 -30.27 -16.10 -3.87
N HIS A 103 -29.26 -16.24 -3.02
CA HIS A 103 -28.56 -15.15 -2.39
C HIS A 103 -27.08 -15.16 -2.76
N ASP A 104 -26.54 -14.02 -3.13
CA ASP A 104 -25.11 -13.82 -3.25
C ASP A 104 -24.57 -13.23 -1.92
N VAL A 105 -23.62 -13.90 -1.29
CA VAL A 105 -23.03 -13.46 0.00
C VAL A 105 -21.58 -13.08 -0.20
N TYR A 106 -21.21 -11.94 0.35
CA TYR A 106 -19.86 -11.38 0.25
C TYR A 106 -19.35 -10.95 1.61
N VAL A 107 -18.04 -10.99 1.82
CA VAL A 107 -17.35 -10.57 3.03
C VAL A 107 -16.27 -9.53 2.73
N SER A 108 -16.10 -8.56 3.63
CA SER A 108 -15.05 -7.53 3.50
C SER A 108 -13.66 -8.13 3.65
N GLN A 109 -12.72 -7.64 2.83
CA GLN A 109 -11.33 -8.10 2.84
C GLN A 109 -10.44 -7.29 3.79
N ALA A 110 -10.97 -6.24 4.41
CA ALA A 110 -10.29 -5.40 5.38
C ALA A 110 -11.12 -5.23 6.65
N THR A 111 -10.46 -4.81 7.72
CA THR A 111 -11.06 -4.50 9.02
C THR A 111 -11.35 -3.00 9.13
N PHE A 112 -12.45 -2.64 9.79
CA PHE A 112 -12.91 -1.26 9.96
C PHE A 112 -12.96 -0.84 11.43
N GLU A 113 -12.85 0.46 11.71
CA GLU A 113 -12.90 1.02 13.07
C GLU A 113 -14.32 1.08 13.65
N SER A 114 -15.33 1.11 12.79
CA SER A 114 -16.75 1.18 13.15
C SER A 114 -17.60 0.37 12.16
N PRO A 115 -18.88 0.09 12.44
CA PRO A 115 -19.75 -0.74 11.61
C PRO A 115 -20.11 -0.10 10.24
N CYS A 116 -19.24 0.72 9.69
CA CYS A 116 -19.41 1.39 8.43
C CYS A 116 -18.23 1.09 7.50
N ARG A 117 -18.45 0.29 6.45
CA ARG A 117 -17.44 -0.14 5.46
C ARG A 117 -17.12 1.02 4.50
N ARG A 118 -16.21 1.92 4.93
CA ARG A 118 -15.71 3.07 4.20
C ARG A 118 -14.18 3.12 4.24
N VAL A 119 -13.57 3.65 3.19
CA VAL A 119 -12.11 3.81 3.11
C VAL A 119 -11.58 4.70 4.25
N VAL A 120 -12.28 5.80 4.54
CA VAL A 120 -11.94 6.68 5.67
C VAL A 120 -12.11 6.03 7.04
N ASN A 121 -12.84 4.92 7.10
CA ASN A 121 -13.05 4.13 8.31
C ASN A 121 -12.20 2.86 8.37
N LEU A 122 -11.32 2.69 7.40
CA LEU A 122 -10.39 1.57 7.36
C LEU A 122 -9.52 1.57 8.62
N LYS A 123 -9.36 0.41 9.23
CA LYS A 123 -8.46 0.20 10.37
C LYS A 123 -7.16 -0.44 9.91
N GLU A 124 -7.27 -1.61 9.31
CA GLU A 124 -6.12 -2.41 8.88
C GLU A 124 -6.48 -3.33 7.71
N ILE A 125 -5.47 -3.77 6.99
CA ILE A 125 -5.57 -4.69 5.85
C ILE A 125 -4.62 -5.86 6.09
N GLN A 126 -5.09 -7.09 5.85
CA GLN A 126 -4.29 -8.32 6.04
C GLN A 126 -4.11 -9.14 4.77
N VAL A 127 -4.58 -8.62 3.63
CA VAL A 127 -4.59 -9.37 2.37
C VAL A 127 -4.48 -8.45 1.17
N ALA A 128 -3.72 -8.86 0.16
CA ALA A 128 -3.86 -8.40 -1.21
C ALA A 128 -4.68 -9.42 -2.01
N PHE A 129 -5.47 -8.96 -2.98
CA PHE A 129 -6.39 -9.86 -3.69
C PHE A 129 -6.63 -9.43 -5.14
N LEU A 130 -7.03 -10.39 -5.95
CA LEU A 130 -7.52 -10.16 -7.31
C LEU A 130 -8.83 -10.90 -7.53
N ASP A 131 -9.78 -10.26 -8.19
CA ASP A 131 -10.95 -10.91 -8.79
C ASP A 131 -10.65 -11.16 -10.26
N ILE A 132 -10.78 -12.42 -10.71
CA ILE A 132 -10.30 -12.87 -12.01
C ILE A 132 -11.48 -13.47 -12.77
N ASP A 133 -11.88 -12.80 -13.82
CA ASP A 133 -12.96 -13.22 -14.72
C ASP A 133 -12.50 -14.30 -15.71
N SER A 134 -11.90 -15.38 -15.22
CA SER A 134 -11.31 -16.47 -16.01
C SER A 134 -12.27 -17.07 -17.03
N TYR A 135 -13.56 -17.13 -16.71
CA TYR A 135 -14.60 -17.67 -17.58
C TYR A 135 -14.81 -16.88 -18.89
N LYS A 136 -14.30 -15.65 -18.96
CA LYS A 136 -14.35 -14.82 -20.18
C LYS A 136 -13.23 -15.14 -21.16
N LEU A 137 -12.22 -15.90 -20.75
CA LEU A 137 -11.00 -16.14 -21.49
C LEU A 137 -10.82 -17.62 -21.84
N ALA A 138 -10.18 -17.89 -22.97
CA ALA A 138 -9.97 -19.25 -23.46
C ALA A 138 -9.27 -20.18 -22.45
N TRP A 139 -8.32 -19.65 -21.67
CA TRP A 139 -7.60 -20.43 -20.65
C TRP A 139 -8.48 -20.89 -19.47
N GLY A 140 -9.62 -20.22 -19.22
CA GLY A 140 -10.55 -20.57 -18.14
C GLY A 140 -11.83 -21.25 -18.63
N GLN A 141 -12.08 -21.27 -19.96
CA GLN A 141 -13.23 -21.95 -20.52
C GLN A 141 -13.03 -23.47 -20.55
N HIS A 142 -14.11 -24.21 -20.33
CA HIS A 142 -14.12 -25.68 -20.37
C HIS A 142 -13.16 -26.39 -19.42
N ARG A 143 -12.73 -25.69 -18.34
CA ARG A 143 -11.85 -26.23 -17.29
C ARG A 143 -12.58 -26.38 -15.98
N THR A 144 -12.13 -27.33 -15.18
CA THR A 144 -12.55 -27.45 -13.79
C THR A 144 -11.99 -26.26 -12.97
N PRO A 145 -12.59 -25.92 -11.84
CA PRO A 145 -12.07 -24.86 -10.97
C PRO A 145 -10.61 -25.08 -10.53
N GLU A 146 -10.22 -26.34 -10.33
CA GLU A 146 -8.85 -26.73 -9.96
C GLU A 146 -7.88 -26.51 -11.12
N GLU A 147 -8.24 -26.89 -12.33
CA GLU A 147 -7.42 -26.64 -13.52
C GLU A 147 -7.28 -25.15 -13.81
N MET A 148 -8.35 -24.36 -13.56
CA MET A 148 -8.26 -22.91 -13.65
C MET A 148 -7.29 -22.34 -12.61
N ALA A 149 -7.34 -22.81 -11.36
CA ALA A 149 -6.44 -22.37 -10.32
C ALA A 149 -4.98 -22.71 -10.65
N GLN A 150 -4.71 -23.95 -11.12
CA GLN A 150 -3.37 -24.37 -11.52
C GLN A 150 -2.85 -23.54 -12.71
N SER A 151 -3.71 -23.25 -13.68
CA SER A 151 -3.35 -22.37 -14.80
C SER A 151 -3.00 -20.96 -14.32
N PHE A 152 -3.75 -20.42 -13.36
CA PHE A 152 -3.46 -19.11 -12.81
C PHE A 152 -2.16 -19.08 -12.01
N VAL A 153 -1.85 -20.14 -11.27
CA VAL A 153 -0.54 -20.30 -10.60
C VAL A 153 0.60 -20.25 -11.61
N SER A 154 0.46 -21.00 -12.73
CA SER A 154 1.46 -20.97 -13.80
C SER A 154 1.61 -19.59 -14.46
N ILE A 155 0.51 -18.83 -14.56
CA ILE A 155 0.53 -17.42 -15.03
C ILE A 155 1.31 -16.55 -14.04
N CYS A 156 1.10 -16.71 -12.73
CA CYS A 156 1.87 -15.98 -11.72
C CYS A 156 3.37 -16.25 -11.85
N ASP A 157 3.75 -17.52 -12.03
CA ASP A 157 5.16 -17.91 -12.22
C ASP A 157 5.76 -17.24 -13.49
N MET A 158 5.02 -17.22 -14.61
CA MET A 158 5.46 -16.55 -15.85
C MET A 158 5.63 -15.05 -15.70
N GLU A 159 4.75 -14.40 -14.96
CA GLU A 159 4.79 -12.94 -14.72
C GLU A 159 5.70 -12.53 -13.56
N SER A 160 6.43 -13.50 -12.98
CA SER A 160 7.30 -13.29 -11.81
C SER A 160 6.54 -12.65 -10.63
N ILE A 161 5.31 -13.11 -10.40
CA ILE A 161 4.47 -12.75 -9.26
C ILE A 161 4.49 -13.93 -8.28
N PRO A 162 4.70 -13.70 -6.99
CA PRO A 162 4.60 -14.77 -5.99
C PRO A 162 3.26 -15.50 -6.10
N ARG A 163 3.27 -16.82 -5.97
CA ARG A 163 2.05 -17.63 -5.97
C ARG A 163 1.13 -17.15 -4.86
N PRO A 164 -0.19 -17.01 -5.10
CA PRO A 164 -1.12 -16.57 -4.04
C PRO A 164 -1.13 -17.57 -2.87
N SER A 165 -1.45 -17.11 -1.67
CA SER A 165 -1.62 -17.94 -0.47
C SER A 165 -2.75 -18.94 -0.64
N LEU A 166 -3.86 -18.47 -1.24
CA LEU A 166 -5.01 -19.31 -1.56
C LEU A 166 -5.77 -18.74 -2.78
N ILE A 167 -6.51 -19.62 -3.46
CA ILE A 167 -7.43 -19.24 -4.54
C ILE A 167 -8.81 -19.80 -4.22
N VAL A 168 -9.82 -18.94 -4.30
CA VAL A 168 -11.23 -19.27 -4.15
C VAL A 168 -11.88 -19.30 -5.53
N PHE A 169 -12.61 -20.35 -5.85
CA PHE A 169 -13.54 -20.38 -6.96
C PHE A 169 -14.81 -19.62 -6.57
N SER A 170 -15.13 -18.54 -7.25
CA SER A 170 -16.28 -17.66 -6.94
C SER A 170 -17.58 -18.12 -7.57
N GLY A 171 -17.63 -19.37 -8.07
CA GLY A 171 -18.75 -19.95 -8.80
C GLY A 171 -18.70 -19.72 -10.32
N ARG A 172 -17.86 -18.80 -10.83
CA ARG A 172 -17.62 -18.54 -12.25
C ARG A 172 -16.15 -18.27 -12.54
N GLY A 173 -15.54 -17.36 -11.81
CA GLY A 173 -14.14 -16.96 -11.89
C GLY A 173 -13.36 -17.35 -10.64
N LEU A 174 -12.19 -16.78 -10.48
CA LEU A 174 -11.29 -17.03 -9.36
C LEU A 174 -11.08 -15.76 -8.54
N GLN A 175 -10.79 -15.95 -7.25
CA GLN A 175 -10.35 -14.88 -6.34
C GLN A 175 -9.03 -15.32 -5.72
N ALA A 176 -7.94 -14.71 -6.18
CA ALA A 176 -6.60 -15.00 -5.66
C ALA A 176 -6.29 -14.06 -4.48
N LYS A 177 -5.69 -14.60 -3.42
CA LYS A 177 -5.39 -13.88 -2.18
C LYS A 177 -3.94 -14.10 -1.74
N TRP A 178 -3.23 -13.01 -1.44
CA TRP A 178 -1.91 -12.99 -0.83
C TRP A 178 -2.06 -12.52 0.62
N LEU A 179 -1.96 -13.44 1.57
CA LEU A 179 -2.13 -13.17 2.99
C LEU A 179 -0.88 -12.53 3.56
N PHE A 180 -1.03 -11.50 4.40
CA PHE A 180 0.10 -10.90 5.09
C PHE A 180 0.40 -11.60 6.41
N GLU A 181 1.68 -11.65 6.79
CA GLU A 181 2.10 -12.14 8.11
C GLU A 181 1.55 -11.28 9.23
N LYS A 182 1.53 -9.96 9.03
CA LYS A 182 1.01 -8.98 9.97
C LYS A 182 0.09 -8.00 9.25
N PRO A 183 -1.02 -7.58 9.91
CA PRO A 183 -1.89 -6.58 9.33
C PRO A 183 -1.14 -5.25 9.14
N ILE A 184 -1.39 -4.60 8.03
CA ILE A 184 -0.87 -3.26 7.75
C ILE A 184 -1.90 -2.20 8.17
N PRO A 185 -1.45 -1.10 8.77
CA PRO A 185 -2.35 -0.03 9.19
C PRO A 185 -2.86 0.77 8.00
N ARG A 186 -3.99 1.49 8.17
CA ARG A 186 -4.57 2.34 7.10
C ARG A 186 -3.59 3.38 6.51
N GLN A 187 -2.57 3.79 7.27
CA GLN A 187 -1.53 4.71 6.79
C GLN A 187 -0.73 4.11 5.61
N ALA A 188 -0.69 2.79 5.49
CA ALA A 188 -0.04 2.09 4.38
C ALA A 188 -0.92 1.98 3.12
N LEU A 189 -2.19 2.43 3.18
CA LEU A 189 -3.16 2.32 2.07
C LEU A 189 -2.62 2.80 0.72
N PRO A 190 -1.91 3.94 0.60
CA PRO A 190 -1.38 4.37 -0.70
C PRO A 190 -0.39 3.37 -1.30
N ARG A 191 0.44 2.71 -0.48
CA ARG A 191 1.38 1.68 -0.94
C ARG A 191 0.67 0.37 -1.29
N TRP A 192 -0.34 -0.01 -0.50
CA TRP A 192 -1.20 -1.15 -0.81
C TRP A 192 -1.96 -0.94 -2.13
N ASN A 193 -2.56 0.22 -2.35
CA ASN A 193 -3.23 0.55 -3.61
C ASN A 193 -2.27 0.56 -4.81
N ALA A 194 -1.01 0.96 -4.61
CA ALA A 194 0.01 0.86 -5.66
C ALA A 194 0.30 -0.60 -6.02
N LEU A 195 0.41 -1.48 -5.00
CA LEU A 195 0.59 -2.92 -5.18
C LEU A 195 -0.59 -3.54 -5.95
N GLU A 196 -1.83 -3.29 -5.50
CA GLU A 196 -3.06 -3.76 -6.17
C GLU A 196 -3.13 -3.31 -7.63
N ARG A 197 -2.78 -2.04 -7.89
CA ARG A 197 -2.77 -1.50 -9.25
C ARG A 197 -1.80 -2.28 -10.15
N VAL A 198 -0.57 -2.50 -9.69
CA VAL A 198 0.45 -3.21 -10.49
C VAL A 198 0.09 -4.67 -10.69
N LEU A 199 -0.48 -5.34 -9.66
CA LEU A 199 -1.02 -6.71 -9.80
C LEU A 199 -2.08 -6.77 -10.89
N VAL A 200 -3.04 -5.84 -10.87
CA VAL A 200 -4.09 -5.75 -11.90
C VAL A 200 -3.48 -5.46 -13.27
N GLU A 201 -2.59 -4.47 -13.39
CA GLU A 201 -1.95 -4.10 -14.66
C GLU A 201 -1.20 -5.26 -15.31
N LYS A 202 -0.44 -6.04 -14.53
CA LYS A 202 0.29 -7.23 -15.01
C LYS A 202 -0.66 -8.37 -15.44
N LEU A 203 -1.76 -8.54 -14.71
CA LEU A 203 -2.66 -9.69 -14.87
C LEU A 203 -3.96 -9.35 -15.60
N GLN A 204 -4.15 -8.12 -16.07
CA GLN A 204 -5.36 -7.70 -16.78
C GLN A 204 -5.62 -8.52 -18.05
N GLN A 205 -4.59 -8.85 -18.82
CA GLN A 205 -4.71 -9.72 -20.00
C GLN A 205 -5.18 -11.14 -19.67
N TYR A 206 -5.01 -11.57 -18.43
CA TYR A 206 -5.43 -12.87 -17.91
C TYR A 206 -6.76 -12.80 -17.13
N GLY A 207 -7.46 -11.67 -17.18
CA GLY A 207 -8.81 -11.52 -16.67
C GLY A 207 -8.92 -10.84 -15.30
N ALA A 208 -7.86 -10.24 -14.78
CA ALA A 208 -7.92 -9.45 -13.53
C ALA A 208 -8.86 -8.24 -13.72
N ASP A 209 -9.83 -8.08 -12.80
CA ASP A 209 -10.81 -6.99 -12.85
C ASP A 209 -10.22 -5.70 -12.31
N SER A 210 -10.07 -4.70 -13.19
CA SER A 210 -9.54 -3.38 -12.84
C SER A 210 -10.42 -2.58 -11.86
N GLN A 211 -11.70 -2.93 -11.74
CA GLN A 211 -12.63 -2.25 -10.84
C GLN A 211 -12.64 -2.85 -9.42
N ALA A 212 -12.07 -4.04 -9.23
CA ALA A 212 -12.12 -4.78 -7.98
C ALA A 212 -10.89 -4.57 -7.07
N ARG A 213 -10.32 -3.37 -7.02
CA ARG A 213 -9.03 -3.06 -6.34
C ARG A 213 -9.11 -2.05 -5.20
N ASP A 214 -10.25 -1.83 -4.60
CA ASP A 214 -10.38 -0.90 -3.47
C ASP A 214 -10.32 -1.63 -2.12
N ALA A 215 -9.73 -1.01 -1.10
CA ALA A 215 -9.56 -1.60 0.22
C ALA A 215 -10.89 -1.82 0.98
N SER A 216 -11.98 -1.26 0.51
CA SER A 216 -13.32 -1.51 1.06
C SER A 216 -14.07 -2.63 0.32
N ARG A 217 -13.38 -3.35 -0.57
CA ARG A 217 -13.96 -4.43 -1.37
C ARG A 217 -14.53 -5.55 -0.51
N VAL A 218 -15.61 -6.14 -1.01
CA VAL A 218 -16.14 -7.41 -0.55
C VAL A 218 -15.93 -8.45 -1.64
N LEU A 219 -15.51 -9.64 -1.26
CA LEU A 219 -15.41 -10.81 -2.13
C LEU A 219 -16.40 -11.89 -1.69
N ARG A 220 -16.69 -12.84 -2.58
CA ARG A 220 -17.65 -13.91 -2.27
C ARG A 220 -17.20 -14.76 -1.10
N LEU A 221 -18.16 -15.07 -0.24
CA LEU A 221 -17.94 -15.94 0.89
C LEU A 221 -17.87 -17.41 0.43
N VAL A 222 -16.89 -18.12 0.92
CA VAL A 222 -16.75 -19.58 0.73
C VAL A 222 -17.97 -20.31 1.30
N ASN A 223 -18.29 -21.48 0.78
CA ASN A 223 -19.45 -22.32 1.10
C ASN A 223 -20.82 -21.74 0.71
N THR A 224 -20.90 -20.56 0.12
CA THR A 224 -22.14 -20.02 -0.45
C THR A 224 -22.23 -20.29 -1.95
N TYR A 225 -23.39 -20.06 -2.53
CA TYR A 225 -23.62 -20.27 -3.96
C TYR A 225 -23.55 -18.95 -4.74
N ASN A 226 -23.08 -19.02 -5.96
CA ASN A 226 -23.19 -17.92 -6.90
C ASN A 226 -24.55 -18.02 -7.61
N SER A 227 -25.46 -17.07 -7.37
CA SER A 227 -26.83 -17.10 -7.91
C SER A 227 -26.90 -17.16 -9.43
N LYS A 228 -25.88 -16.60 -10.12
CA LYS A 228 -25.84 -16.59 -11.60
C LYS A 228 -25.41 -17.91 -12.23
N SER A 229 -24.64 -18.73 -11.53
CA SER A 229 -24.12 -19.99 -12.06
C SER A 229 -24.66 -21.22 -11.35
N GLY A 230 -25.32 -21.07 -10.20
CA GLY A 230 -25.74 -22.16 -9.34
C GLY A 230 -24.59 -22.96 -8.71
N LYS A 231 -23.34 -22.53 -8.91
CA LYS A 231 -22.16 -23.26 -8.43
C LYS A 231 -21.73 -22.77 -7.05
N LYS A 232 -21.25 -23.70 -6.21
CA LYS A 232 -20.76 -23.43 -4.86
C LYS A 232 -19.39 -22.76 -4.91
N CYS A 233 -19.21 -21.69 -4.11
CA CYS A 233 -17.92 -21.05 -3.90
C CYS A 233 -17.07 -21.89 -2.95
N ARG A 234 -15.82 -22.18 -3.29
CA ARG A 234 -14.92 -23.01 -2.48
C ARG A 234 -13.46 -22.68 -2.72
N VAL A 235 -12.62 -23.00 -1.75
CA VAL A 235 -11.16 -22.95 -1.97
C VAL A 235 -10.76 -24.03 -2.95
N VAL A 236 -9.92 -23.68 -3.93
CA VAL A 236 -9.47 -24.60 -5.00
C VAL A 236 -7.95 -24.70 -5.09
N PHE A 237 -7.23 -23.87 -4.34
CA PHE A 237 -5.78 -23.92 -4.23
C PHE A 237 -5.34 -23.38 -2.89
N LEU A 238 -4.36 -24.02 -2.29
CA LEU A 238 -3.64 -23.60 -1.09
C LEU A 238 -2.14 -23.67 -1.34
N ASN A 239 -1.46 -22.56 -1.15
CA ASN A 239 -0.02 -22.52 -1.12
C ASN A 239 0.45 -22.82 0.31
N ARG A 240 1.15 -23.94 0.50
CA ARG A 240 1.62 -24.39 1.81
C ARG A 240 3.11 -24.10 1.95
N ASN A 241 3.50 -23.54 3.08
CA ASN A 241 4.89 -23.38 3.46
C ASN A 241 5.53 -24.70 3.91
N ALA A 242 6.83 -24.69 4.16
CA ALA A 242 7.58 -25.87 4.57
C ALA A 242 7.08 -26.52 5.90
N ALA A 243 6.41 -25.73 6.75
CA ALA A 243 5.81 -26.22 7.99
C ALA A 243 4.37 -26.76 7.81
N GLY A 244 3.85 -26.80 6.56
CA GLY A 244 2.50 -27.28 6.24
C GLY A 244 1.39 -26.23 6.42
N GLY A 245 1.70 -25.05 6.96
CA GLY A 245 0.76 -23.93 7.08
C GLY A 245 0.53 -23.21 5.74
N ILE A 246 -0.48 -22.31 5.69
CA ILE A 246 -0.71 -21.48 4.51
C ILE A 246 0.41 -20.43 4.41
N GLU A 247 0.97 -20.29 3.21
CA GLU A 247 2.03 -19.31 2.92
C GLU A 247 1.55 -17.88 3.19
N ARG A 248 2.39 -17.08 3.86
CA ARG A 248 2.14 -15.68 4.17
C ARG A 248 3.33 -14.83 3.76
N PHE A 249 3.06 -13.58 3.48
CA PHE A 249 4.05 -12.65 2.94
C PHE A 249 4.28 -11.48 3.89
N GLY A 250 5.52 -11.07 4.07
CA GLY A 250 5.84 -9.75 4.56
C GLY A 250 5.33 -8.69 3.55
N PHE A 251 4.52 -7.72 4.00
CA PHE A 251 3.96 -6.72 3.07
C PHE A 251 5.04 -5.94 2.32
N ASP A 252 6.12 -5.59 3.01
CA ASP A 252 7.23 -4.84 2.39
C ASP A 252 7.96 -5.68 1.36
N GLU A 253 8.18 -6.97 1.61
CA GLU A 253 8.82 -7.92 0.70
C GLU A 253 7.96 -8.17 -0.53
N LEU A 254 6.66 -8.44 -0.34
CA LEU A 254 5.72 -8.61 -1.45
C LEU A 254 5.65 -7.35 -2.33
N ALA A 255 5.63 -6.16 -1.70
CA ALA A 255 5.63 -4.91 -2.41
C ALA A 255 6.95 -4.65 -3.16
N GLU A 256 8.09 -5.09 -2.67
CA GLU A 256 9.38 -4.98 -3.36
C GLU A 256 9.47 -5.91 -4.59
N ILE A 257 8.87 -7.09 -4.53
CA ILE A 257 8.82 -8.02 -5.65
C ILE A 257 7.88 -7.52 -6.76
N ILE A 258 6.71 -7.02 -6.39
CA ILE A 258 5.65 -6.66 -7.34
C ILE A 258 5.85 -5.27 -7.92
N LEU A 259 6.23 -4.28 -7.08
CA LEU A 259 6.41 -2.91 -7.50
C LEU A 259 7.77 -2.75 -8.20
N PRO A 260 7.81 -2.35 -9.48
CA PRO A 260 9.06 -2.20 -10.22
C PRO A 260 9.82 -0.95 -9.79
N PHE A 261 10.44 -0.97 -8.60
CA PHE A 261 11.25 0.14 -8.12
C PHE A 261 12.74 -0.20 -8.09
N GLU A 262 13.40 0.01 -9.21
CA GLU A 262 14.77 0.48 -9.15
C GLU A 262 14.75 1.92 -8.59
N ARG A 263 15.15 2.10 -7.34
CA ARG A 263 15.59 3.42 -6.88
C ARG A 263 16.76 3.80 -7.77
N PRO A 264 16.70 4.86 -8.60
CA PRO A 264 17.84 5.26 -9.37
C PRO A 264 19.00 5.45 -8.40
N LYS A 265 20.04 4.61 -8.51
CA LYS A 265 21.29 4.78 -7.77
C LYS A 265 21.71 6.22 -8.02
N LYS A 266 21.83 7.03 -6.96
CA LYS A 266 22.35 8.39 -7.06
C LYS A 266 23.75 8.30 -7.65
N GLN A 267 23.88 8.37 -8.96
CA GLN A 267 25.15 8.66 -9.59
C GLN A 267 25.60 10.02 -9.07
N LYS A 268 26.76 10.06 -8.45
CA LYS A 268 27.42 11.31 -8.08
C LYS A 268 27.60 12.10 -9.39
N LYS A 269 26.72 13.07 -9.65
CA LYS A 269 26.81 13.92 -10.83
C LYS A 269 28.02 14.81 -10.69
N ALA A 270 28.93 14.76 -11.66
CA ALA A 270 29.80 15.87 -11.97
C ALA A 270 28.95 17.14 -12.25
N PRO A 271 29.41 18.35 -11.89
CA PRO A 271 28.63 19.57 -12.08
C PRO A 271 28.36 19.79 -13.56
N GLN A 272 27.09 19.69 -13.96
CA GLN A 272 26.64 20.01 -15.31
C GLN A 272 25.83 21.31 -15.31
N PRO A 273 25.92 22.12 -16.38
CA PRO A 273 25.15 23.34 -16.50
C PRO A 273 23.64 23.06 -16.51
N ALA A 274 22.88 24.02 -16.00
CA ALA A 274 21.43 23.92 -15.78
C ALA A 274 20.68 23.51 -17.05
N LYS A 275 20.26 22.25 -17.13
CA LYS A 275 19.31 21.75 -18.13
C LYS A 275 17.91 21.72 -17.53
N GLU A 276 16.93 22.06 -18.37
CA GLU A 276 15.50 22.03 -18.08
C GLU A 276 15.10 20.78 -17.30
N LYS A 277 14.36 21.00 -16.21
CA LYS A 277 13.86 19.95 -15.33
C LYS A 277 12.79 19.14 -16.07
N LYS A 278 13.15 18.03 -16.72
CA LYS A 278 12.17 17.03 -17.11
C LYS A 278 11.40 16.59 -15.86
N ALA A 279 10.08 16.58 -15.98
CA ALA A 279 9.19 16.07 -14.92
C ALA A 279 9.70 14.69 -14.47
N ARG A 280 9.98 14.56 -13.18
CA ARG A 280 10.38 13.27 -12.60
C ARG A 280 9.16 12.37 -12.58
N GLU A 281 9.21 11.26 -13.29
CA GLU A 281 8.30 10.14 -13.05
C GLU A 281 8.40 9.75 -11.57
N HIS A 282 7.29 9.87 -10.86
CA HIS A 282 7.28 9.77 -9.40
C HIS A 282 7.27 8.30 -8.99
N SER A 283 8.36 7.85 -8.39
CA SER A 283 8.37 6.64 -7.57
C SER A 283 7.24 6.70 -6.54
N GLY A 284 6.49 5.62 -6.29
CA GLY A 284 5.28 5.47 -5.47
C GLY A 284 5.10 6.21 -4.13
N PHE A 285 6.00 7.13 -3.78
CA PHE A 285 5.88 8.17 -2.75
C PHE A 285 5.59 9.51 -3.43
N GLY A 286 4.42 9.63 -4.05
CA GLY A 286 3.98 10.83 -4.73
C GLY A 286 3.28 11.82 -3.79
N LEU A 287 2.82 12.92 -4.38
CA LEU A 287 1.98 13.92 -3.70
C LEU A 287 0.72 13.29 -3.08
N GLU A 288 0.16 12.25 -3.69
CA GLU A 288 -0.98 11.48 -3.20
C GLU A 288 -0.72 10.88 -1.80
N THR A 289 0.44 10.23 -1.62
CA THR A 289 0.85 9.68 -0.32
C THR A 289 1.06 10.77 0.73
N LEU A 290 1.58 11.93 0.31
CA LEU A 290 1.75 13.09 1.19
C LEU A 290 0.38 13.62 1.64
N HIS A 291 -0.57 13.79 0.71
CA HIS A 291 -1.92 14.25 1.06
C HIS A 291 -2.66 13.26 1.95
N TRP A 292 -2.53 11.97 1.72
CA TRP A 292 -3.04 10.96 2.64
C TRP A 292 -2.42 11.09 4.03
N SER A 293 -1.11 11.35 4.13
CA SER A 293 -0.44 11.57 5.42
C SER A 293 -0.94 12.81 6.14
N PHE A 294 -1.21 13.91 5.42
CA PHE A 294 -1.85 15.09 5.99
C PHE A 294 -3.27 14.78 6.52
N LEU A 295 -4.07 14.01 5.78
CA LEU A 295 -5.39 13.58 6.23
C LEU A 295 -5.29 12.75 7.52
N GLU A 296 -4.33 11.83 7.59
CA GLU A 296 -4.11 11.00 8.79
C GLU A 296 -3.66 11.83 10.00
N ASP A 297 -2.85 12.87 9.78
CA ASP A 297 -2.47 13.81 10.84
C ASP A 297 -3.68 14.58 11.37
N MET A 298 -4.55 15.07 10.49
CA MET A 298 -5.79 15.73 10.90
C MET A 298 -6.74 14.79 11.64
N ARG A 299 -6.82 13.51 11.22
CA ARG A 299 -7.57 12.48 11.96
C ARG A 299 -6.97 12.21 13.35
N THR A 300 -5.64 12.22 13.45
CA THR A 300 -4.94 12.06 14.72
C THR A 300 -5.23 13.24 15.64
N LEU A 301 -5.16 14.46 15.12
CA LEU A 301 -5.48 15.67 15.86
C LEU A 301 -6.93 15.67 16.38
N LEU A 302 -7.88 15.30 15.51
CA LEU A 302 -9.30 15.15 15.87
C LEU A 302 -9.47 14.14 17.04
N ARG A 303 -8.76 13.01 17.00
CA ARG A 303 -8.81 11.98 18.04
C ARG A 303 -8.19 12.47 19.36
N VAL A 304 -7.03 13.13 19.29
CA VAL A 304 -6.32 13.64 20.47
C VAL A 304 -7.15 14.69 21.19
N ARG A 305 -7.85 15.55 20.44
CA ARG A 305 -8.70 16.61 20.98
C ARG A 305 -10.09 16.14 21.40
N GLY A 306 -10.52 14.95 20.95
CA GLY A 306 -11.89 14.47 21.16
C GLY A 306 -12.97 15.25 20.38
N GLY A 307 -12.59 16.18 19.50
CA GLY A 307 -13.47 17.02 18.71
C GLY A 307 -12.73 18.25 18.17
N ILE A 308 -13.45 19.14 17.50
CA ILE A 308 -12.93 20.43 17.01
C ILE A 308 -13.85 21.53 17.52
N GLU A 309 -13.25 22.60 18.03
CA GLU A 309 -13.96 23.77 18.56
C GLU A 309 -14.88 24.42 17.52
N GLU A 310 -15.97 24.98 18.01
CA GLU A 310 -16.87 25.78 17.19
C GLU A 310 -16.14 26.96 16.54
N GLY A 311 -16.50 27.29 15.30
CA GLY A 311 -15.78 28.27 14.48
C GLY A 311 -14.62 27.69 13.64
N MET A 312 -13.97 26.60 14.07
CA MET A 312 -12.92 25.94 13.29
C MET A 312 -13.42 24.72 12.50
N ARG A 313 -14.59 24.15 12.84
CA ARG A 313 -15.11 22.89 12.29
C ARG A 313 -15.21 22.86 10.77
N SER A 314 -15.83 23.88 10.16
CA SER A 314 -16.00 23.95 8.70
C SER A 314 -14.66 24.03 7.98
N ARG A 315 -13.72 24.85 8.45
CA ARG A 315 -12.38 24.96 7.86
C ARG A 315 -11.60 23.65 8.01
N PHE A 316 -11.71 23.01 9.17
CA PHE A 316 -11.07 21.72 9.43
C PHE A 316 -11.60 20.64 8.49
N LEU A 317 -12.93 20.54 8.35
CA LEU A 317 -13.57 19.59 7.43
C LEU A 317 -13.16 19.86 5.98
N MET A 318 -13.25 21.10 5.52
CA MET A 318 -12.85 21.46 4.14
C MET A 318 -11.41 21.05 3.84
N GLN A 319 -10.51 21.20 4.81
CA GLN A 319 -9.12 20.81 4.64
C GLN A 319 -8.94 19.29 4.61
N MET A 320 -9.64 18.56 5.49
CA MET A 320 -9.66 17.10 5.44
C MET A 320 -10.17 16.57 4.11
N LEU A 321 -11.25 17.17 3.58
CA LEU A 321 -11.85 16.78 2.30
C LEU A 321 -10.92 17.11 1.12
N SER A 322 -10.21 18.23 1.18
CA SER A 322 -9.19 18.56 0.16
C SER A 322 -8.06 17.55 0.12
N TYR A 323 -7.56 17.12 1.28
CA TYR A 323 -6.54 16.08 1.35
C TYR A 323 -7.07 14.70 0.94
N LEU A 324 -8.32 14.37 1.30
CA LEU A 324 -8.96 13.15 0.84
C LEU A 324 -9.06 13.10 -0.70
N ALA A 325 -9.51 14.19 -1.31
CA ALA A 325 -9.61 14.32 -2.75
C ALA A 325 -8.24 14.18 -3.45
N LEU A 326 -7.20 14.85 -2.93
CA LEU A 326 -5.85 14.84 -3.49
C LEU A 326 -5.09 13.55 -3.23
N SER A 327 -5.52 12.73 -2.29
CA SER A 327 -4.88 11.45 -1.97
C SER A 327 -5.15 10.36 -3.00
N ASN A 328 -6.10 10.58 -3.93
CA ASN A 328 -6.56 9.60 -4.92
C ASN A 328 -7.03 8.26 -4.32
N GLN A 329 -7.49 8.28 -3.04
CA GLN A 329 -8.00 7.09 -2.36
C GLN A 329 -9.53 6.94 -2.47
N VAL A 330 -10.21 7.97 -2.96
CA VAL A 330 -11.67 8.03 -3.08
C VAL A 330 -12.06 8.50 -4.47
N SER A 331 -13.04 7.84 -5.07
CA SER A 331 -13.62 8.24 -6.35
C SER A 331 -14.60 9.41 -6.18
N LEU A 332 -14.86 10.15 -7.27
CA LEU A 332 -15.93 11.20 -7.27
C LEU A 332 -17.27 10.62 -6.83
N LYS A 333 -17.59 9.40 -7.24
CA LYS A 333 -18.85 8.73 -6.93
C LYS A 333 -19.03 8.50 -5.42
N ASP A 334 -17.95 8.21 -4.72
CA ASP A 334 -17.98 7.88 -3.29
C ASP A 334 -17.71 9.09 -2.39
N PHE A 335 -17.29 10.23 -2.96
CA PHE A 335 -16.81 11.39 -2.22
C PHE A 335 -17.83 11.91 -1.18
N TYR A 336 -19.08 12.11 -1.56
CA TYR A 336 -20.10 12.63 -0.62
C TYR A 336 -20.32 11.72 0.58
N ARG A 337 -20.25 10.41 0.37
CA ARG A 337 -20.39 9.41 1.44
C ARG A 337 -19.24 9.45 2.43
N GLU A 338 -18.01 9.57 1.92
CA GLU A 338 -16.81 9.68 2.74
C GLU A 338 -16.79 11.02 3.48
N ALA A 339 -17.18 12.11 2.80
CA ALA A 339 -17.28 13.44 3.35
C ALA A 339 -18.26 13.52 4.53
N GLN A 340 -19.45 12.96 4.36
CA GLN A 340 -20.45 12.90 5.43
C GLN A 340 -19.93 12.15 6.66
N PHE A 341 -19.22 11.05 6.43
CA PHE A 341 -18.65 10.27 7.52
C PHE A 341 -17.56 11.03 8.28
N LEU A 342 -16.72 11.79 7.59
CA LEU A 342 -15.71 12.66 8.23
C LEU A 342 -16.36 13.79 9.03
N ALA A 343 -17.43 14.41 8.51
CA ALA A 343 -18.17 15.45 9.20
C ALA A 343 -18.74 14.96 10.53
N GLN A 344 -19.37 13.79 10.54
CA GLN A 344 -19.93 13.17 11.75
C GLN A 344 -18.85 12.83 12.79
N LYS A 345 -17.60 12.61 12.38
CA LYS A 345 -16.48 12.41 13.31
C LYS A 345 -15.96 13.71 13.93
N ILE A 346 -16.16 14.85 13.28
CA ILE A 346 -15.73 16.14 13.83
C ILE A 346 -16.65 16.54 14.98
N ASP A 347 -17.96 16.44 14.78
CA ASP A 347 -18.97 16.64 15.80
C ASP A 347 -20.23 15.83 15.46
N PRO A 348 -20.58 14.81 16.26
CA PRO A 348 -21.80 14.03 16.03
C PRO A 348 -23.08 14.84 16.07
N ALA A 349 -23.10 15.95 16.81
CA ALA A 349 -24.25 16.85 16.93
C ALA A 349 -24.27 17.93 15.83
N TRP A 350 -23.23 18.08 15.06
CA TRP A 350 -23.14 19.09 14.02
C TRP A 350 -24.02 18.76 12.82
N THR A 351 -24.99 19.59 12.59
CA THR A 351 -25.84 19.50 11.40
C THR A 351 -25.08 20.08 10.22
N TYR A 352 -24.75 19.23 9.30
CA TYR A 352 -24.00 19.55 8.12
C TYR A 352 -24.92 19.91 6.94
N HIS A 353 -24.58 20.99 6.24
CA HIS A 353 -25.28 21.41 5.03
C HIS A 353 -24.55 20.93 3.78
N SER A 354 -25.28 20.34 2.83
CA SER A 354 -24.71 19.82 1.57
C SER A 354 -23.93 20.86 0.76
N LYS A 355 -24.15 22.14 0.99
CA LYS A 355 -23.41 23.26 0.38
C LYS A 355 -21.93 23.25 0.77
N ASP A 356 -21.58 22.84 1.98
CA ASP A 356 -20.18 22.80 2.47
C ASP A 356 -19.34 21.79 1.68
N PHE A 357 -19.95 20.69 1.21
CA PHE A 357 -19.25 19.68 0.41
C PHE A 357 -19.21 20.05 -1.07
N SER A 358 -20.23 20.76 -1.56
CA SER A 358 -20.38 21.06 -2.98
C SER A 358 -19.20 21.84 -3.55
N THR A 359 -18.66 22.78 -2.79
CA THR A 359 -17.48 23.57 -3.17
C THR A 359 -16.24 22.70 -3.32
N VAL A 360 -15.99 21.80 -2.37
CA VAL A 360 -14.82 20.91 -2.45
C VAL A 360 -15.03 19.84 -3.54
N TYR A 361 -16.26 19.35 -3.69
CA TYR A 361 -16.60 18.40 -4.75
C TYR A 361 -16.38 19.00 -6.14
N ALA A 362 -16.83 20.23 -6.39
CA ALA A 362 -16.63 20.92 -7.67
C ALA A 362 -15.12 21.09 -7.97
N LYS A 363 -14.32 21.47 -6.96
CA LYS A 363 -12.86 21.58 -7.08
C LYS A 363 -12.19 20.23 -7.30
N PHE A 364 -12.72 19.16 -6.69
CA PHE A 364 -12.23 17.80 -6.90
C PHE A 364 -12.51 17.32 -8.32
N LYS A 365 -13.72 17.56 -8.82
CA LYS A 365 -14.08 17.29 -10.21
C LYS A 365 -13.14 18.02 -11.19
N ALA A 366 -12.95 19.32 -10.99
CA ALA A 366 -12.05 20.13 -11.79
C ALA A 366 -10.58 19.61 -11.74
N HIS A 367 -10.13 19.14 -10.57
CA HIS A 367 -8.81 18.53 -10.41
C HIS A 367 -8.65 17.25 -11.25
N ILE A 368 -9.66 16.37 -11.25
CA ILE A 368 -9.65 15.12 -12.07
C ILE A 368 -9.69 15.47 -13.57
N GLU A 369 -10.42 16.51 -13.96
CA GLU A 369 -10.47 17.01 -15.33
C GLU A 369 -9.16 17.73 -15.76
N GLY A 370 -8.16 17.82 -14.88
CA GLY A 370 -6.88 18.43 -15.17
C GLY A 370 -6.86 19.97 -15.15
N VAL A 371 -7.94 20.60 -14.66
CA VAL A 371 -8.02 22.07 -14.54
C VAL A 371 -6.94 22.58 -13.59
N ARG A 372 -6.25 23.65 -14.00
CA ARG A 372 -5.26 24.36 -13.19
C ARG A 372 -5.76 25.78 -12.91
N VAL A 373 -5.44 26.27 -11.72
CA VAL A 373 -5.77 27.64 -11.29
C VAL A 373 -4.47 28.43 -11.15
N ASN A 374 -4.41 29.61 -11.75
CA ASN A 374 -3.27 30.50 -11.57
C ASN A 374 -3.38 31.18 -10.19
N TRP A 375 -2.38 30.96 -9.35
CA TRP A 375 -2.22 31.59 -8.04
C TRP A 375 -0.85 32.25 -7.95
N ASN A 376 -0.81 33.57 -7.95
CA ASN A 376 0.44 34.36 -7.94
C ASN A 376 1.44 33.94 -9.01
N GLY A 377 0.99 33.77 -10.26
CA GLY A 377 1.83 33.39 -11.39
C GLY A 377 2.23 31.90 -11.44
N GLN A 378 1.70 31.08 -10.53
CA GLN A 378 1.94 29.63 -10.50
C GLN A 378 0.67 28.84 -10.77
N GLU A 379 0.73 27.89 -11.68
CA GLU A 379 -0.35 26.95 -11.92
C GLU A 379 -0.43 25.93 -10.78
N LYS A 380 -1.57 25.89 -10.10
CA LYS A 380 -1.85 25.00 -8.96
C LYS A 380 -3.13 24.21 -9.18
N THR A 381 -3.29 23.14 -8.39
CA THR A 381 -4.57 22.42 -8.28
C THR A 381 -5.67 23.36 -7.77
N PRO A 382 -6.93 23.18 -8.21
CA PRO A 382 -8.06 23.94 -7.66
C PRO A 382 -8.30 23.72 -6.17
N LEU A 383 -7.82 22.59 -5.62
CA LEU A 383 -7.90 22.26 -4.20
C LEU A 383 -6.79 22.96 -3.41
N TYR A 384 -7.16 23.58 -2.30
CA TYR A 384 -6.22 24.35 -1.49
C TYR A 384 -5.30 23.43 -0.65
N THR A 385 -4.00 23.63 -0.78
CA THR A 385 -2.95 22.89 -0.08
C THR A 385 -2.07 23.82 0.75
N PRO A 386 -2.46 24.19 1.98
CA PRO A 386 -1.68 25.06 2.85
C PRO A 386 -0.37 24.38 3.26
N ARG A 387 0.61 25.19 3.65
CA ARG A 387 1.85 24.72 4.29
C ARG A 387 1.56 24.23 5.71
N ALA A 388 2.46 23.41 6.26
CA ALA A 388 2.32 22.90 7.62
C ALA A 388 2.22 24.04 8.65
N GLU A 389 3.03 25.09 8.49
CA GLU A 389 2.99 26.26 9.35
C GLU A 389 1.60 26.94 9.36
N THR A 390 0.97 27.05 8.18
CA THR A 390 -0.38 27.62 8.05
C THR A 390 -1.44 26.77 8.77
N LEU A 391 -1.30 25.44 8.73
CA LEU A 391 -2.21 24.54 9.46
C LEU A 391 -2.01 24.64 10.98
N ILE A 392 -0.76 24.73 11.42
CA ILE A 392 -0.42 24.91 12.83
C ILE A 392 -1.06 26.19 13.36
N ASP A 393 -0.96 27.26 12.61
CA ASP A 393 -1.51 28.57 12.94
C ASP A 393 -3.06 28.56 12.93
N TRP A 394 -3.66 28.03 11.88
CA TRP A 394 -5.12 27.97 11.75
C TRP A 394 -5.81 27.15 12.81
N PHE A 395 -5.21 26.05 13.21
CA PHE A 395 -5.77 25.11 14.17
C PHE A 395 -5.09 25.16 15.53
N GLN A 396 -4.18 26.13 15.75
CA GLN A 396 -3.47 26.33 17.01
C GLN A 396 -2.85 25.02 17.54
N ILE A 397 -2.14 24.30 16.65
CA ILE A 397 -1.59 22.98 16.96
C ILE A 397 -0.38 23.14 17.88
N THR A 398 -0.49 22.63 19.12
CA THR A 398 0.59 22.70 20.10
C THR A 398 1.80 21.85 19.73
N GLU A 399 2.95 22.08 20.39
CA GLU A 399 4.14 21.26 20.15
C GLU A 399 3.94 19.80 20.55
N GLU A 400 3.20 19.53 21.65
CA GLU A 400 2.88 18.18 22.11
C GLU A 400 2.02 17.44 21.07
N GLU A 401 1.05 18.14 20.47
CA GLU A 401 0.24 17.60 19.39
C GLU A 401 1.10 17.32 18.14
N GLN A 402 1.96 18.26 17.74
CA GLN A 402 2.85 18.10 16.59
C GLN A 402 3.74 16.85 16.74
N ARG A 403 4.25 16.54 17.94
CA ARG A 403 5.06 15.33 18.18
C ARG A 403 4.29 14.01 17.93
N GLN A 404 2.96 14.05 17.95
CA GLN A 404 2.10 12.90 17.64
C GLN A 404 1.73 12.81 16.15
N LEU A 405 2.03 13.86 15.37
CA LEU A 405 1.75 13.93 13.95
C LEU A 405 2.93 13.39 13.12
N LYS A 406 2.72 13.21 11.82
CA LYS A 406 3.71 12.63 10.90
C LYS A 406 4.32 13.65 9.95
N VAL A 407 3.52 14.63 9.49
CA VAL A 407 3.91 15.61 8.46
C VAL A 407 3.62 17.05 8.86
N ILE A 408 2.63 17.31 9.74
CA ILE A 408 2.28 18.65 10.21
C ILE A 408 3.20 19.01 11.38
N HIS A 409 4.37 19.53 11.04
CA HIS A 409 5.37 19.95 12.03
C HIS A 409 5.90 21.34 11.69
N SER A 410 6.19 22.14 12.73
CA SER A 410 7.06 23.32 12.62
C SER A 410 8.46 22.91 12.15
N LYS A 411 9.26 23.87 11.70
CA LYS A 411 10.64 23.62 11.29
C LYS A 411 11.50 23.09 12.43
N GLU A 412 11.25 23.56 13.63
CA GLU A 412 11.94 23.21 14.87
C GLU A 412 11.66 21.75 15.23
N ILE A 413 10.40 21.38 15.41
CA ILE A 413 9.97 20.02 15.74
C ILE A 413 10.43 19.01 14.65
N ARG A 414 10.34 19.39 13.39
CA ARG A 414 10.84 18.55 12.28
C ARG A 414 12.33 18.27 12.38
N ARG A 415 13.14 19.27 12.77
CA ARG A 415 14.59 19.10 12.99
C ARG A 415 14.88 18.16 14.16
N GLU A 416 14.17 18.32 15.28
CA GLU A 416 14.29 17.46 16.45
C GLU A 416 13.97 16.01 16.09
N LEU A 417 12.80 15.75 15.52
CA LEU A 417 12.36 14.40 15.11
C LEU A 417 13.31 13.74 14.11
N ASN A 418 13.83 14.51 13.14
CA ASN A 418 14.82 13.99 12.19
C ASN A 418 16.15 13.66 12.87
N THR A 419 16.58 14.46 13.83
CA THR A 419 17.80 14.22 14.60
C THR A 419 17.66 12.93 15.41
N GLU A 420 16.52 12.76 16.09
CA GLU A 420 16.24 11.55 16.85
C GLU A 420 16.12 10.30 15.98
N LYS A 421 15.41 10.40 14.85
CA LYS A 421 15.29 9.32 13.85
C LYS A 421 16.68 8.90 13.35
N ASN A 422 17.54 9.85 13.02
CA ASN A 422 18.89 9.58 12.56
C ASN A 422 19.76 8.96 13.68
N ARG A 423 19.58 9.38 14.93
CA ARG A 423 20.25 8.80 16.10
C ARG A 423 19.85 7.33 16.28
N ARG A 424 18.52 7.02 16.25
CA ARG A 424 17.99 5.66 16.34
C ARG A 424 18.49 4.78 15.19
N TRP A 425 18.48 5.33 13.97
CA TRP A 425 18.98 4.60 12.79
C TRP A 425 20.47 4.27 12.91
N ARG A 426 21.32 5.23 13.36
CA ARG A 426 22.74 4.98 13.60
C ARG A 426 22.95 3.90 14.66
N ALA A 427 22.22 3.97 15.76
CA ALA A 427 22.27 2.97 16.82
C ALA A 427 21.88 1.58 16.29
N SER A 428 20.82 1.44 15.49
CA SER A 428 20.37 0.18 14.88
C SER A 428 21.40 -0.42 13.89
N LYS A 429 22.30 0.43 13.34
CA LYS A 429 23.40 0.01 12.47
C LYS A 429 24.71 -0.23 13.24
N GLY A 430 24.69 -0.23 14.57
CA GLY A 430 25.88 -0.40 15.40
C GLY A 430 26.91 0.74 15.26
N MET A 431 26.48 1.90 14.74
CA MET A 431 27.38 3.05 14.58
C MET A 431 27.63 3.70 15.92
N ARG A 432 28.88 3.85 16.29
CA ARG A 432 29.31 4.52 17.54
C ARG A 432 28.84 5.98 17.56
N LEU A 433 28.53 6.47 18.75
CA LEU A 433 28.23 7.89 18.95
C LEU A 433 29.45 8.76 18.59
N ARG A 434 29.21 9.92 18.01
CA ARG A 434 30.30 10.84 17.61
C ARG A 434 31.14 11.28 18.81
N SER A 435 30.53 11.40 19.99
CA SER A 435 31.21 11.69 21.25
C SER A 435 32.19 10.57 21.63
N GLU A 436 31.80 9.31 21.56
CA GLU A 436 32.64 8.14 21.82
C GLU A 436 33.78 8.04 20.81
N TYR A 437 33.47 8.19 19.53
CA TYR A 437 34.50 8.22 18.47
C TYR A 437 35.51 9.35 18.69
N ASN A 438 35.05 10.56 19.07
CA ASN A 438 35.95 11.69 19.36
C ASN A 438 36.75 11.45 20.62
N ALA A 439 36.18 10.85 21.67
CA ALA A 439 36.86 10.49 22.89
C ALA A 439 37.99 9.45 22.63
N ASP A 440 37.69 8.39 21.85
CA ASP A 440 38.68 7.40 21.47
C ASP A 440 39.79 8.02 20.61
N ARG A 441 39.42 8.89 19.67
CA ARG A 441 40.39 9.64 18.86
C ARG A 441 41.28 10.56 19.70
N ALA A 442 40.72 11.17 20.73
CA ALA A 442 41.47 11.99 21.67
C ALA A 442 42.47 11.16 22.49
N LYS A 443 42.04 9.98 23.01
CA LYS A 443 42.90 9.03 23.69
C LYS A 443 44.07 8.56 22.81
N VAL A 444 43.78 8.18 21.55
CA VAL A 444 44.84 7.79 20.59
C VAL A 444 45.78 8.95 20.31
N LYS A 445 45.24 10.18 20.18
CA LYS A 445 46.10 11.38 20.03
C LYS A 445 47.00 11.59 21.21
N ASP A 446 46.47 11.51 22.42
CA ASP A 446 47.26 11.72 23.66
C ASP A 446 48.32 10.64 23.85
N PHE A 447 47.97 9.38 23.55
CA PHE A 447 48.91 8.27 23.52
C PHE A 447 50.07 8.52 22.52
N ASN A 448 49.76 8.93 21.31
CA ASN A 448 50.77 9.23 20.29
C ASN A 448 51.62 10.42 20.71
N ILE A 449 51.07 11.47 21.30
CA ILE A 449 51.83 12.64 21.80
C ILE A 449 52.82 12.18 22.86
N LYS A 450 52.41 11.35 23.85
CA LYS A 450 53.26 10.82 24.90
C LYS A 450 54.41 9.95 24.33
N ALA A 451 54.06 9.05 23.39
CA ALA A 451 55.05 8.18 22.73
C ALA A 451 56.06 9.01 21.91
N ILE A 452 55.61 10.01 21.15
CA ILE A 452 56.47 10.90 20.36
C ILE A 452 57.42 11.68 21.26
N LYS A 453 56.95 12.22 22.39
CA LYS A 453 57.80 12.92 23.36
C LYS A 453 58.86 12.02 23.95
N LYS A 454 58.50 10.79 24.33
CA LYS A 454 59.44 9.79 24.87
C LYS A 454 60.54 9.42 23.86
N LEU A 455 60.17 9.09 22.64
CA LEU A 455 61.14 8.74 21.58
C LEU A 455 61.98 9.94 21.15
N LYS A 456 61.45 11.15 21.19
CA LYS A 456 62.23 12.38 20.94
C LYS A 456 63.25 12.65 22.01
N ALA A 457 62.94 12.46 23.29
CA ALA A 457 63.87 12.52 24.39
C ALA A 457 65.00 11.49 24.32
N GLN A 458 64.74 10.38 23.68
CA GLN A 458 65.75 9.30 23.37
C GLN A 458 66.63 9.61 22.15
N GLY A 459 66.49 10.82 21.55
CA GLY A 459 67.33 11.24 20.43
C GLY A 459 66.82 10.75 19.05
N CYS A 460 65.69 10.10 18.96
CA CYS A 460 65.15 9.58 17.69
C CYS A 460 64.84 10.69 16.71
N SER A 461 65.14 10.48 15.41
CA SER A 461 64.78 11.39 14.34
C SER A 461 63.27 11.33 14.05
N ASN A 462 62.65 12.41 13.57
CA ASN A 462 61.22 12.42 13.23
C ASN A 462 60.81 11.33 12.26
N ARG A 463 61.71 10.94 11.33
CA ARG A 463 61.51 9.86 10.35
C ARG A 463 61.60 8.49 11.04
N GLY A 464 62.50 8.33 12.06
CA GLY A 464 62.57 7.13 12.88
C GLY A 464 61.29 6.91 13.72
N ILE A 465 60.84 7.95 14.41
CA ILE A 465 59.58 7.96 15.18
C ILE A 465 58.36 7.67 14.29
N ALA A 466 58.33 8.20 13.05
CA ALA A 466 57.25 7.95 12.10
C ALA A 466 57.17 6.46 11.72
N ARG A 467 58.32 5.83 11.50
CA ARG A 467 58.40 4.41 11.16
C ARG A 467 58.00 3.51 12.34
N GLU A 468 58.45 3.85 13.56
CA GLU A 468 58.14 3.04 14.76
C GLU A 468 56.67 3.13 15.19
N LEU A 469 56.04 4.29 15.07
CA LEU A 469 54.65 4.49 15.45
C LEU A 469 53.65 4.25 14.27
N GLY A 470 54.14 3.96 13.10
CA GLY A 470 53.26 3.73 11.91
C GLY A 470 52.45 4.98 11.47
N VAL A 471 52.97 6.20 11.74
CA VAL A 471 52.32 7.46 11.44
C VAL A 471 53.13 8.31 10.47
N SER A 472 52.49 9.28 9.82
CA SER A 472 53.22 10.19 8.90
C SER A 472 54.16 11.16 9.65
N GLU A 473 55.31 11.46 9.05
CA GLU A 473 56.29 12.45 9.61
C GLU A 473 55.63 13.83 9.79
N GLY A 474 54.69 14.21 8.87
CA GLY A 474 53.91 15.43 9.00
C GLY A 474 53.04 15.51 10.27
N LEU A 475 52.50 14.35 10.69
CA LEU A 475 51.72 14.25 11.94
C LEU A 475 52.62 14.45 13.17
N ILE A 476 53.82 13.88 13.14
CA ILE A 476 54.80 14.07 14.23
C ILE A 476 55.20 15.54 14.37
N ARG A 477 55.52 16.23 13.28
CA ARG A 477 55.82 17.63 13.27
C ARG A 477 54.64 18.50 13.82
N LYS A 478 53.41 18.11 13.44
CA LYS A 478 52.18 18.77 13.94
C LYS A 478 52.05 18.59 15.46
N TYR A 479 52.24 17.39 15.98
CA TYR A 479 52.08 17.12 17.41
C TYR A 479 53.23 17.74 18.25
N LEU A 480 54.45 17.81 17.72
CA LEU A 480 55.52 18.52 18.36
C LEU A 480 55.29 20.06 18.40
N LYS A 481 54.70 20.64 17.33
CA LYS A 481 54.32 22.07 17.32
C LYS A 481 53.16 22.41 18.25
N SER A 482 52.24 21.46 18.52
CA SER A 482 51.08 21.70 19.39
C SER A 482 51.41 21.42 20.87
N ALA A 483 52.62 21.04 21.19
CA ALA A 483 53.09 20.69 22.54
C ALA A 483 54.03 21.75 23.14
N TYR A 484 54.32 22.78 22.38
CA TYR A 484 54.91 24.04 22.77
C TYR A 484 53.87 25.14 22.52
#